data_d9745197dc44da2b736196516702b546
#
_entry.id   d9745197dc44da2b736196516702b546
#
_cell.length_a   1.000
_cell.length_b   1.000
_cell.length_c   1.000
_cell.angle_alpha   90.00
_cell.angle_beta   90.00
_cell.angle_gamma   90.00
#
_symmetry.space_group_name_H-M   'P 1'
#
loop_
_entity.id
_entity.type
_entity.pdbx_description
1 polymer ?
#
loop_
_entity_poly.entity_id
_entity_poly.type
_entity_poly.pdbx_seq_one_letter_code
_entity_poly.pdbx_strand_id
1 'polypeptide(L)'
;VFKLAKTFRKAPNLIAEELANKEFSNENIKKIANVGPYVNFFVDNSKLVESVLTEAVKDDFGSSHIGVGKNVVFDFSSTNIAKPFHIGHLRSTVIGNAIRNIMKYQGFNTTGVNYIGDYGTQFGMMISAYLKWGDEDKINAAPIKELLNLYVKYNKIAKEDESYMDEARDWFDKLEKKDPTAVKLWSWFREISLKEFQRVYDLLGVEFDNFNGESFHSQFIGDALEAIDKKNLLEESDGAMIINLDDENLPPVLIKK
;
A
#
# COMPACT_ATOMS: atom_id res chain seq x y z
N VAL A 1 -28.90 15.76 33.37
CA VAL A 1 -29.58 15.96 34.65
C VAL A 1 -30.34 14.69 35.09
N PHE A 2 -30.96 13.91 34.20
CA PHE A 2 -31.80 12.73 34.52
C PHE A 2 -31.11 11.71 35.44
N LYS A 3 -29.83 11.42 35.22
CA LYS A 3 -29.06 10.49 36.07
C LYS A 3 -28.92 11.00 37.52
N LEU A 4 -29.00 12.30 37.75
CA LEU A 4 -28.88 12.91 39.06
C LEU A 4 -30.21 12.89 39.84
N ALA A 5 -31.35 12.72 39.17
CA ALA A 5 -32.67 12.71 39.81
C ALA A 5 -32.80 11.66 40.88
N LYS A 6 -32.28 10.46 40.65
CA LYS A 6 -32.29 9.38 41.62
C LYS A 6 -31.36 9.68 42.83
N THR A 7 -30.20 10.24 42.59
CA THR A 7 -29.19 10.56 43.61
C THR A 7 -29.67 11.69 44.51
N PHE A 8 -30.21 12.75 43.93
CA PHE A 8 -30.70 13.94 44.68
C PHE A 8 -32.16 13.80 45.14
N ARG A 9 -32.86 12.69 44.75
CA ARG A 9 -34.28 12.51 45.06
C ARG A 9 -35.14 13.71 44.69
N LYS A 10 -34.90 14.31 43.52
CA LYS A 10 -35.47 15.55 43.06
C LYS A 10 -35.89 15.47 41.60
N ALA A 11 -36.93 16.20 41.22
CA ALA A 11 -37.39 16.20 39.83
C ALA A 11 -36.29 16.79 38.90
N PRO A 12 -36.07 16.21 37.70
CA PRO A 12 -35.00 16.64 36.79
C PRO A 12 -35.05 18.12 36.40
N ASN A 13 -36.26 18.69 36.23
CA ASN A 13 -36.44 20.12 35.92
C ASN A 13 -35.98 21.04 37.07
N LEU A 14 -36.23 20.68 38.33
CA LEU A 14 -35.77 21.44 39.48
C LEU A 14 -34.26 21.39 39.64
N ILE A 15 -33.65 20.23 39.33
CA ILE A 15 -32.19 20.09 39.32
C ILE A 15 -31.58 20.96 38.20
N ALA A 16 -32.21 20.98 37.02
CA ALA A 16 -31.75 21.79 35.90
C ALA A 16 -31.82 23.29 36.21
N GLU A 17 -32.88 23.74 36.84
CA GLU A 17 -33.06 25.12 37.28
C GLU A 17 -32.01 25.54 38.31
N GLU A 18 -31.78 24.70 39.32
CA GLU A 18 -30.74 24.96 40.33
C GLU A 18 -29.36 25.01 39.75
N LEU A 19 -29.04 24.13 38.77
CA LEU A 19 -27.76 24.13 38.09
C LEU A 19 -27.58 25.38 37.23
N ALA A 20 -28.65 25.81 36.51
CA ALA A 20 -28.61 27.00 35.68
C ALA A 20 -28.48 28.32 36.48
N ASN A 21 -28.99 28.33 37.72
CA ASN A 21 -28.91 29.48 38.60
C ASN A 21 -27.66 29.52 39.49
N LYS A 22 -26.80 28.50 39.44
CA LYS A 22 -25.51 28.54 40.14
C LYS A 22 -24.57 29.55 39.48
N GLU A 23 -23.84 30.25 40.30
CA GLU A 23 -22.69 31.02 39.79
C GLU A 23 -21.73 30.12 39.08
N PHE A 24 -21.46 30.43 37.83
CA PHE A 24 -20.54 29.73 36.99
C PHE A 24 -19.62 30.71 36.30
N SER A 25 -18.33 30.57 36.55
CA SER A 25 -17.31 31.40 35.91
C SER A 25 -16.49 30.53 34.95
N ASN A 26 -16.65 30.79 33.67
CA ASN A 26 -15.85 30.22 32.61
C ASN A 26 -15.83 31.19 31.43
N GLU A 27 -14.63 31.57 31.00
CA GLU A 27 -14.46 32.60 29.96
C GLU A 27 -15.03 32.16 28.58
N ASN A 28 -15.20 30.88 28.36
CA ASN A 28 -15.73 30.32 27.10
C ASN A 28 -17.25 30.19 27.11
N ILE A 29 -17.93 30.37 28.26
CA ILE A 29 -19.36 30.23 28.41
C ILE A 29 -19.99 31.57 28.71
N LYS A 30 -20.79 32.08 27.78
CA LYS A 30 -21.47 33.36 27.90
C LYS A 30 -22.69 33.29 28.81
N LYS A 31 -23.41 32.16 28.81
CA LYS A 31 -24.67 32.01 29.55
C LYS A 31 -24.97 30.55 29.78
N ILE A 32 -25.59 30.22 30.89
CA ILE A 32 -26.25 28.95 31.16
C ILE A 32 -27.74 29.22 31.32
N ALA A 33 -28.58 28.36 30.77
CA ALA A 33 -30.04 28.42 30.94
C ALA A 33 -30.63 27.02 30.93
N ASN A 34 -31.72 26.82 31.64
CA ASN A 34 -32.48 25.59 31.56
C ASN A 34 -33.70 25.69 30.65
N VAL A 35 -34.05 24.57 30.02
CA VAL A 35 -35.31 24.39 29.31
C VAL A 35 -35.90 23.03 29.76
N GLY A 36 -36.89 23.11 30.65
CA GLY A 36 -37.37 21.91 31.35
C GLY A 36 -36.21 21.18 32.09
N PRO A 37 -36.01 19.90 31.87
CA PRO A 37 -34.93 19.10 32.51
C PRO A 37 -33.56 19.26 31.87
N TYR A 38 -33.38 20.09 30.84
CA TYR A 38 -32.13 20.28 30.13
C TYR A 38 -31.41 21.54 30.61
N VAL A 39 -30.08 21.46 30.77
CA VAL A 39 -29.20 22.58 31.03
C VAL A 39 -28.42 22.86 29.74
N ASN A 40 -28.59 24.05 29.19
CA ASN A 40 -27.96 24.48 27.94
C ASN A 40 -26.83 25.48 28.29
N PHE A 41 -25.67 25.23 27.70
CA PHE A 41 -24.50 26.11 27.80
C PHE A 41 -24.38 26.88 26.48
N PHE A 42 -24.35 28.18 26.57
CA PHE A 42 -24.16 29.08 25.43
C PHE A 42 -22.71 29.53 25.39
N VAL A 43 -22.00 29.06 24.39
CA VAL A 43 -20.57 29.37 24.19
C VAL A 43 -20.41 30.85 23.79
N ASP A 44 -19.36 31.48 24.24
CA ASP A 44 -18.94 32.79 23.72
C ASP A 44 -18.31 32.59 22.33
N ASN A 45 -19.02 33.03 21.29
CA ASN A 45 -18.57 32.84 19.92
C ASN A 45 -17.23 33.55 19.62
N SER A 46 -16.97 34.69 20.26
CA SER A 46 -15.72 35.44 20.07
C SER A 46 -14.55 34.64 20.62
N LYS A 47 -14.70 34.04 21.80
CA LYS A 47 -13.69 33.18 22.42
C LYS A 47 -13.51 31.87 21.65
N LEU A 48 -14.59 31.27 21.16
CA LEU A 48 -14.52 30.09 20.31
C LEU A 48 -13.76 30.36 19.01
N VAL A 49 -14.08 31.49 18.34
CA VAL A 49 -13.40 31.86 17.07
C VAL A 49 -11.92 32.18 17.35
N GLU A 50 -11.60 32.91 18.39
CA GLU A 50 -10.22 33.22 18.79
C GLU A 50 -9.42 31.94 19.04
N SER A 51 -9.97 30.99 19.80
CA SER A 51 -9.35 29.69 20.10
C SER A 51 -9.13 28.88 18.85
N VAL A 52 -10.17 28.72 18.02
CA VAL A 52 -10.09 27.92 16.79
C VAL A 52 -9.09 28.49 15.79
N LEU A 53 -9.10 29.82 15.58
CA LEU A 53 -8.17 30.46 14.66
C LEU A 53 -6.72 30.37 15.16
N THR A 54 -6.51 30.56 16.47
CA THR A 54 -5.18 30.44 17.08
C THR A 54 -4.60 29.01 16.88
N GLU A 55 -5.44 27.99 17.01
CA GLU A 55 -5.01 26.61 16.77
C GLU A 55 -4.85 26.31 15.26
N ALA A 56 -5.79 26.81 14.44
CA ALA A 56 -5.81 26.49 13.00
C ALA A 56 -4.62 27.03 12.20
N VAL A 57 -3.96 28.09 12.70
CA VAL A 57 -2.77 28.65 12.04
C VAL A 57 -1.45 27.97 12.46
N LYS A 58 -1.49 27.02 13.36
CA LYS A 58 -0.31 26.25 13.73
C LYS A 58 0.04 25.24 12.64
N ASP A 59 1.34 25.07 12.38
CA ASP A 59 1.83 24.11 11.35
C ASP A 59 1.45 22.66 11.67
N ASP A 60 1.23 22.34 12.93
CA ASP A 60 0.88 21.01 13.42
C ASP A 60 -0.63 20.84 13.69
N PHE A 61 -1.47 21.77 13.22
CA PHE A 61 -2.94 21.70 13.44
C PHE A 61 -3.53 20.39 12.93
N GLY A 62 -4.20 19.67 13.82
CA GLY A 62 -4.79 18.37 13.54
C GLY A 62 -3.81 17.18 13.68
N SER A 63 -2.55 17.44 14.01
CA SER A 63 -1.61 16.38 14.38
C SER A 63 -1.98 15.72 15.72
N SER A 64 -1.42 14.56 15.97
CA SER A 64 -1.53 13.91 17.28
C SER A 64 -0.30 13.04 17.56
N HIS A 65 -0.23 12.53 18.79
CA HIS A 65 0.86 11.66 19.23
C HIS A 65 0.42 10.21 19.45
N ILE A 66 -0.76 9.82 18.93
CA ILE A 66 -1.32 8.46 19.13
C ILE A 66 -0.44 7.36 18.53
N GLY A 67 0.38 7.72 17.53
CA GLY A 67 1.29 6.84 16.82
C GLY A 67 2.71 6.78 17.37
N VAL A 68 3.08 7.62 18.33
CA VAL A 68 4.45 7.69 18.85
C VAL A 68 4.91 6.32 19.38
N GLY A 69 6.08 5.89 18.90
CA GLY A 69 6.66 4.58 19.24
C GLY A 69 6.06 3.39 18.49
N LYS A 70 5.12 3.62 17.55
CA LYS A 70 4.53 2.55 16.73
C LYS A 70 5.04 2.62 15.29
N ASN A 71 5.42 1.45 14.75
CA ASN A 71 5.85 1.30 13.36
C ASN A 71 4.70 0.75 12.51
N VAL A 72 4.52 1.31 11.31
CA VAL A 72 3.53 0.86 10.33
C VAL A 72 4.21 0.73 8.97
N VAL A 73 4.05 -0.42 8.33
CA VAL A 73 4.54 -0.68 6.98
C VAL A 73 3.37 -0.53 6.01
N PHE A 74 3.60 0.18 4.92
CA PHE A 74 2.65 0.39 3.83
C PHE A 74 3.20 -0.24 2.57
N ASP A 75 2.49 -1.21 2.02
CA ASP A 75 2.72 -1.74 0.69
C ASP A 75 1.68 -1.13 -0.25
N PHE A 76 2.14 -0.37 -1.25
CA PHE A 76 1.26 0.30 -2.20
C PHE A 76 1.99 0.62 -3.52
N SER A 77 1.22 0.97 -4.56
CA SER A 77 1.66 1.11 -5.95
C SER A 77 1.85 -0.24 -6.65
N SER A 78 2.86 -1.03 -6.29
CA SER A 78 3.09 -2.41 -6.74
C SER A 78 3.07 -2.55 -8.26
N THR A 79 3.92 -1.74 -8.92
CA THR A 79 4.02 -1.69 -10.37
C THR A 79 4.79 -2.88 -10.94
N ASN A 80 4.41 -3.33 -12.15
CA ASN A 80 5.17 -4.35 -12.87
C ASN A 80 6.20 -3.71 -13.80
N ILE A 81 7.44 -4.17 -13.77
CA ILE A 81 8.47 -3.71 -14.70
C ILE A 81 8.08 -4.02 -16.16
N ALA A 82 8.61 -3.22 -17.07
CA ALA A 82 8.36 -3.33 -18.51
C ALA A 82 6.88 -3.18 -18.91
N LYS A 83 6.03 -2.71 -17.99
CA LYS A 83 4.62 -2.39 -18.27
C LYS A 83 4.34 -0.92 -17.97
N PRO A 84 3.38 -0.30 -18.68
CA PRO A 84 3.05 1.10 -18.43
C PRO A 84 2.39 1.28 -17.06
N PHE A 85 2.70 2.39 -16.41
CA PHE A 85 1.94 2.86 -15.28
C PHE A 85 0.54 3.28 -15.75
N HIS A 86 -0.50 2.70 -15.19
CA HIS A 86 -1.89 2.93 -15.60
C HIS A 86 -2.78 3.35 -14.43
N ILE A 87 -4.03 3.67 -14.72
CA ILE A 87 -5.00 4.19 -13.74
C ILE A 87 -5.19 3.28 -12.50
N GLY A 88 -5.04 1.96 -12.64
CA GLY A 88 -5.09 1.04 -11.52
C GLY A 88 -3.93 1.27 -10.54
N HIS A 89 -2.71 1.44 -11.07
CA HIS A 89 -1.54 1.78 -10.25
C HIS A 89 -1.68 3.18 -9.63
N LEU A 90 -2.18 4.17 -10.40
CA LEU A 90 -2.41 5.52 -9.89
C LEU A 90 -3.32 5.51 -8.67
N ARG A 91 -4.42 4.77 -8.73
CA ARG A 91 -5.37 4.68 -7.63
C ARG A 91 -4.74 4.14 -6.35
N SER A 92 -4.04 2.99 -6.42
CA SER A 92 -3.38 2.40 -5.25
C SER A 92 -2.27 3.29 -4.71
N THR A 93 -1.50 3.92 -5.60
CA THR A 93 -0.40 4.84 -5.26
C THR A 93 -0.91 6.04 -4.47
N VAL A 94 -1.94 6.73 -4.97
CA VAL A 94 -2.48 7.94 -4.33
C VAL A 94 -3.15 7.62 -3.00
N ILE A 95 -3.95 6.54 -2.94
CA ILE A 95 -4.62 6.14 -1.70
C ILE A 95 -3.58 5.73 -0.64
N GLY A 96 -2.62 4.88 -1.01
CA GLY A 96 -1.57 4.41 -0.10
C GLY A 96 -0.74 5.56 0.46
N ASN A 97 -0.31 6.49 -0.41
CA ASN A 97 0.44 7.66 0.00
C ASN A 97 -0.38 8.58 0.92
N ALA A 98 -1.66 8.80 0.63
CA ALA A 98 -2.53 9.62 1.47
C ALA A 98 -2.69 9.02 2.88
N ILE A 99 -2.95 7.72 2.97
CA ILE A 99 -3.07 7.03 4.26
C ILE A 99 -1.74 7.08 5.02
N ARG A 100 -0.61 6.82 4.34
CA ARG A 100 0.72 6.91 4.94
C ARG A 100 0.99 8.31 5.52
N ASN A 101 0.67 9.36 4.76
CA ASN A 101 0.87 10.75 5.21
C ASN A 101 -0.02 11.09 6.41
N ILE A 102 -1.27 10.64 6.43
CA ILE A 102 -2.17 10.80 7.59
C ILE A 102 -1.58 10.11 8.82
N MET A 103 -1.12 8.86 8.68
CA MET A 103 -0.52 8.13 9.79
C MET A 103 0.77 8.79 10.27
N LYS A 104 1.63 9.26 9.36
CA LYS A 104 2.84 10.02 9.70
C LYS A 104 2.50 11.30 10.49
N TYR A 105 1.44 12.00 10.07
CA TYR A 105 0.96 13.20 10.76
C TYR A 105 0.37 12.91 12.14
N GLN A 106 -0.11 11.69 12.37
CA GLN A 106 -0.56 11.20 13.68
C GLN A 106 0.57 10.64 14.57
N GLY A 107 1.85 10.83 14.17
CA GLY A 107 3.02 10.47 14.95
C GLY A 107 3.51 9.03 14.78
N PHE A 108 2.98 8.25 13.82
CA PHE A 108 3.50 6.92 13.51
C PHE A 108 4.82 6.99 12.76
N ASN A 109 5.71 6.06 13.03
CA ASN A 109 6.88 5.80 12.20
C ASN A 109 6.44 4.93 11.01
N THR A 110 6.47 5.50 9.79
CA THR A 110 5.92 4.85 8.59
C THR A 110 7.03 4.43 7.64
N THR A 111 6.94 3.20 7.13
CA THR A 111 7.80 2.68 6.06
C THR A 111 6.93 2.38 4.83
N GLY A 112 7.22 3.03 3.71
CA GLY A 112 6.54 2.80 2.43
C GLY A 112 7.35 1.84 1.56
N VAL A 113 6.76 0.73 1.18
CA VAL A 113 7.32 -0.30 0.30
C VAL A 113 6.59 -0.26 -1.04
N ASN A 114 7.34 -0.26 -2.12
CA ASN A 114 6.82 -0.53 -3.45
C ASN A 114 7.19 -1.97 -3.83
N TYR A 115 6.24 -2.90 -3.66
CA TYR A 115 6.44 -4.30 -3.99
C TYR A 115 6.29 -4.49 -5.51
N ILE A 116 7.39 -4.29 -6.22
CA ILE A 116 7.40 -4.33 -7.69
C ILE A 116 7.36 -5.77 -8.23
N GLY A 117 6.60 -5.97 -9.32
CA GLY A 117 6.58 -7.22 -10.06
C GLY A 117 7.80 -7.32 -10.99
N ASP A 118 8.91 -7.83 -10.48
CA ASP A 118 10.20 -7.89 -11.16
C ASP A 118 10.78 -9.32 -11.26
N TYR A 119 9.91 -10.32 -11.12
CA TYR A 119 10.32 -11.74 -11.15
C TYR A 119 9.30 -12.60 -11.91
N GLY A 120 9.72 -13.79 -12.35
CA GLY A 120 8.87 -14.76 -13.04
C GLY A 120 9.20 -14.97 -14.52
N THR A 121 8.58 -15.97 -15.13
CA THR A 121 8.82 -16.42 -16.54
C THR A 121 8.63 -15.28 -17.56
N GLN A 122 7.87 -14.27 -17.25
CA GLN A 122 7.74 -13.05 -18.07
C GLN A 122 9.09 -12.38 -18.35
N PHE A 123 10.06 -12.49 -17.45
CA PHE A 123 11.41 -11.96 -17.67
C PHE A 123 12.23 -12.82 -18.59
N GLY A 124 12.02 -14.15 -18.58
CA GLY A 124 12.56 -15.02 -19.61
C GLY A 124 12.05 -14.66 -21.00
N MET A 125 10.74 -14.40 -21.13
CA MET A 125 10.16 -13.89 -22.40
C MET A 125 10.79 -12.57 -22.82
N MET A 126 11.00 -11.62 -21.90
CA MET A 126 11.59 -10.32 -22.18
C MET A 126 13.05 -10.45 -22.65
N ILE A 127 13.85 -11.29 -21.98
CA ILE A 127 15.24 -11.54 -22.33
C ILE A 127 15.32 -12.17 -23.71
N SER A 128 14.54 -13.21 -23.98
CA SER A 128 14.51 -13.87 -25.29
C SER A 128 14.03 -12.93 -26.39
N ALA A 129 12.98 -12.14 -26.13
CA ALA A 129 12.48 -11.15 -27.08
C ALA A 129 13.53 -10.10 -27.43
N TYR A 130 14.26 -9.61 -26.43
CA TYR A 130 15.34 -8.64 -26.65
C TYR A 130 16.48 -9.23 -27.47
N LEU A 131 16.93 -10.43 -27.15
CA LEU A 131 18.01 -11.10 -27.88
C LEU A 131 17.65 -11.37 -29.36
N LYS A 132 16.37 -11.56 -29.66
CA LYS A 132 15.89 -11.80 -31.04
C LYS A 132 15.64 -10.50 -31.83
N TRP A 133 15.12 -9.48 -31.18
CA TRP A 133 14.56 -8.31 -31.87
C TRP A 133 14.83 -6.99 -31.17
N GLY A 134 15.59 -6.99 -30.08
CA GLY A 134 15.87 -5.81 -29.30
C GLY A 134 16.76 -4.81 -30.05
N ASP A 135 16.51 -3.54 -29.76
CA ASP A 135 17.27 -2.41 -30.26
C ASP A 135 17.50 -1.47 -29.07
N GLU A 136 18.74 -1.40 -28.61
CA GLU A 136 19.10 -0.68 -27.39
C GLU A 136 18.80 0.82 -27.52
N ASP A 137 19.05 1.40 -28.69
CA ASP A 137 18.81 2.84 -28.91
C ASP A 137 17.31 3.17 -28.84
N LYS A 138 16.46 2.31 -29.42
CA LYS A 138 15.00 2.48 -29.35
C LYS A 138 14.48 2.31 -27.92
N ILE A 139 14.99 1.31 -27.21
CA ILE A 139 14.60 1.09 -25.81
C ILE A 139 15.02 2.26 -24.95
N ASN A 140 16.23 2.79 -25.10
CA ASN A 140 16.69 3.96 -24.37
C ASN A 140 15.87 5.22 -24.68
N ALA A 141 15.38 5.36 -25.93
CA ALA A 141 14.55 6.49 -26.36
C ALA A 141 13.09 6.40 -25.82
N ALA A 142 12.53 5.20 -25.69
CA ALA A 142 11.15 4.97 -25.26
C ALA A 142 11.01 3.66 -24.46
N PRO A 143 11.58 3.57 -23.23
CA PRO A 143 11.80 2.31 -22.53
C PRO A 143 10.54 1.45 -22.38
N ILE A 144 9.53 1.95 -21.72
CA ILE A 144 8.31 1.17 -21.40
C ILE A 144 7.56 0.76 -22.67
N LYS A 145 7.51 1.66 -23.66
CA LYS A 145 6.83 1.37 -24.93
C LYS A 145 7.51 0.25 -25.70
N GLU A 146 8.83 0.32 -25.85
CA GLU A 146 9.58 -0.67 -26.63
C GLU A 146 9.67 -2.02 -25.90
N LEU A 147 9.86 -2.02 -24.60
CA LEU A 147 9.81 -3.26 -23.82
C LEU A 147 8.42 -3.92 -23.89
N LEU A 148 7.35 -3.14 -23.80
CA LEU A 148 5.99 -3.66 -23.98
C LEU A 148 5.77 -4.23 -25.39
N ASN A 149 6.25 -3.55 -26.44
CA ASN A 149 6.17 -4.02 -27.82
C ASN A 149 6.87 -5.37 -28.00
N LEU A 150 8.06 -5.52 -27.43
CA LEU A 150 8.81 -6.79 -27.44
C LEU A 150 8.04 -7.89 -26.71
N TYR A 151 7.51 -7.61 -25.54
CA TYR A 151 6.73 -8.56 -24.76
C TYR A 151 5.45 -9.00 -25.49
N VAL A 152 4.69 -8.06 -26.03
CA VAL A 152 3.44 -8.37 -26.78
C VAL A 152 3.74 -9.20 -28.03
N LYS A 153 4.80 -8.84 -28.77
CA LYS A 153 5.23 -9.60 -29.96
C LYS A 153 5.61 -11.03 -29.58
N TYR A 154 6.42 -11.20 -28.53
CA TYR A 154 6.84 -12.53 -28.07
C TYR A 154 5.66 -13.38 -27.62
N ASN A 155 4.80 -12.80 -26.79
CA ASN A 155 3.61 -13.49 -26.27
C ASN A 155 2.64 -13.93 -27.38
N LYS A 156 2.52 -13.14 -28.44
CA LYS A 156 1.71 -13.54 -29.60
C LYS A 156 2.27 -14.77 -30.30
N ILE A 157 3.58 -14.80 -30.54
CA ILE A 157 4.24 -15.93 -31.19
C ILE A 157 4.19 -17.17 -30.29
N ALA A 158 4.46 -17.02 -29.01
CA ALA A 158 4.45 -18.10 -28.03
C ALA A 158 3.09 -18.80 -27.85
N LYS A 159 1.99 -18.17 -28.27
CA LYS A 159 0.65 -18.82 -28.32
C LYS A 159 0.48 -19.75 -29.52
N GLU A 160 1.26 -19.52 -30.56
CA GLU A 160 1.20 -20.30 -31.78
C GLU A 160 2.33 -21.35 -31.88
N ASP A 161 3.42 -21.12 -31.15
CA ASP A 161 4.61 -21.98 -31.10
C ASP A 161 5.11 -22.12 -29.65
N GLU A 162 4.87 -23.30 -29.06
CA GLU A 162 5.21 -23.61 -27.67
C GLU A 162 6.73 -23.60 -27.42
N SER A 163 7.56 -23.76 -28.44
CA SER A 163 9.02 -23.72 -28.30
C SER A 163 9.49 -22.34 -27.74
N TYR A 164 8.75 -21.28 -28.00
CA TYR A 164 9.03 -19.96 -27.43
C TYR A 164 8.78 -19.91 -25.90
N MET A 165 7.78 -20.66 -25.42
CA MET A 165 7.55 -20.75 -23.97
C MET A 165 8.65 -21.55 -23.27
N ASP A 166 9.16 -22.60 -23.92
CA ASP A 166 10.28 -23.39 -23.41
C ASP A 166 11.54 -22.51 -23.35
N GLU A 167 11.84 -21.78 -24.43
CA GLU A 167 12.97 -20.84 -24.42
C GLU A 167 12.83 -19.75 -23.34
N ALA A 168 11.62 -19.26 -23.10
CA ALA A 168 11.37 -18.29 -22.01
C ALA A 168 11.62 -18.92 -20.63
N ARG A 169 11.21 -20.17 -20.42
CA ARG A 169 11.50 -20.92 -19.17
C ARG A 169 13.00 -21.12 -18.99
N ASP A 170 13.72 -21.47 -20.06
CA ASP A 170 15.18 -21.62 -20.03
C ASP A 170 15.90 -20.32 -19.66
N TRP A 171 15.46 -19.18 -20.21
CA TRP A 171 16.04 -17.88 -19.85
C TRP A 171 15.69 -17.46 -18.44
N PHE A 172 14.51 -17.81 -17.95
CA PHE A 172 14.16 -17.56 -16.56
C PHE A 172 14.95 -18.46 -15.60
N ASP A 173 15.14 -19.73 -15.91
CA ASP A 173 16.02 -20.64 -15.15
C ASP A 173 17.47 -20.15 -15.12
N LYS A 174 17.99 -19.63 -16.25
CA LYS A 174 19.29 -18.95 -16.28
C LYS A 174 19.35 -17.74 -15.37
N LEU A 175 18.27 -16.93 -15.32
CA LEU A 175 18.19 -15.79 -14.42
C LEU A 175 18.22 -16.23 -12.95
N GLU A 176 17.48 -17.27 -12.59
CA GLU A 176 17.49 -17.86 -11.25
C GLU A 176 18.88 -18.42 -10.87
N LYS A 177 19.57 -19.02 -11.82
CA LYS A 177 20.95 -19.51 -11.67
C LYS A 177 22.02 -18.44 -11.77
N LYS A 178 21.61 -17.15 -11.85
CA LYS A 178 22.47 -15.98 -11.92
C LYS A 178 23.44 -15.98 -13.13
N ASP A 179 22.96 -16.44 -14.28
CA ASP A 179 23.70 -16.30 -15.54
C ASP A 179 24.02 -14.81 -15.80
N PRO A 180 25.28 -14.47 -16.13
CA PRO A 180 25.69 -13.07 -16.27
C PRO A 180 24.89 -12.29 -17.33
N THR A 181 24.53 -12.93 -18.44
CA THR A 181 23.75 -12.30 -19.52
C THR A 181 22.32 -12.05 -19.09
N ALA A 182 21.68 -13.05 -18.48
CA ALA A 182 20.32 -12.95 -17.98
C ALA A 182 20.21 -11.87 -16.90
N VAL A 183 21.10 -11.88 -15.93
CA VAL A 183 21.14 -10.88 -14.84
C VAL A 183 21.38 -9.47 -15.39
N LYS A 184 22.35 -9.29 -16.33
CA LYS A 184 22.62 -7.99 -16.95
C LYS A 184 21.40 -7.41 -17.62
N LEU A 185 20.69 -8.21 -18.45
CA LEU A 185 19.52 -7.75 -19.18
C LEU A 185 18.35 -7.46 -18.24
N TRP A 186 18.09 -8.36 -17.29
CA TRP A 186 17.06 -8.16 -16.29
C TRP A 186 17.30 -6.90 -15.45
N SER A 187 18.53 -6.69 -14.97
CA SER A 187 18.90 -5.51 -14.19
C SER A 187 18.69 -4.22 -14.99
N TRP A 188 19.06 -4.22 -16.27
CA TRP A 188 18.85 -3.08 -17.16
C TRP A 188 17.36 -2.80 -17.36
N PHE A 189 16.53 -3.80 -17.67
CA PHE A 189 15.08 -3.62 -17.81
C PHE A 189 14.44 -3.07 -16.53
N ARG A 190 14.91 -3.56 -15.38
CA ARG A 190 14.48 -3.08 -14.07
C ARG A 190 14.85 -1.61 -13.86
N GLU A 191 16.09 -1.26 -14.10
CA GLU A 191 16.60 0.10 -13.90
C GLU A 191 15.82 1.14 -14.76
N ILE A 192 15.70 0.89 -16.06
CA ILE A 192 15.01 1.82 -16.96
C ILE A 192 13.51 1.92 -16.66
N SER A 193 12.88 0.84 -16.20
CA SER A 193 11.48 0.86 -15.78
C SER A 193 11.29 1.66 -14.49
N LEU A 194 12.14 1.46 -13.49
CA LEU A 194 12.10 2.21 -12.25
C LEU A 194 12.35 3.71 -12.47
N LYS A 195 13.23 4.07 -13.41
CA LYS A 195 13.46 5.47 -13.77
C LYS A 195 12.20 6.13 -14.33
N GLU A 196 11.44 5.43 -15.18
CA GLU A 196 10.16 5.92 -15.69
C GLU A 196 9.09 6.01 -14.61
N PHE A 197 9.02 5.04 -13.70
CA PHE A 197 8.08 5.09 -12.57
C PHE A 197 8.44 6.23 -11.63
N GLN A 198 9.72 6.44 -11.35
CA GLN A 198 10.18 7.55 -10.50
C GLN A 198 9.70 8.89 -11.03
N ARG A 199 9.77 9.12 -12.34
CA ARG A 199 9.23 10.33 -12.96
C ARG A 199 7.74 10.55 -12.66
N VAL A 200 6.95 9.48 -12.60
CA VAL A 200 5.52 9.58 -12.23
C VAL A 200 5.36 9.83 -10.72
N TYR A 201 6.16 9.16 -9.89
CA TYR A 201 6.13 9.37 -8.44
C TYR A 201 6.53 10.79 -8.06
N ASP A 202 7.55 11.35 -8.69
CA ASP A 202 7.96 12.74 -8.50
C ASP A 202 6.83 13.72 -8.85
N LEU A 203 6.12 13.48 -9.97
CA LEU A 203 4.95 14.28 -10.36
C LEU A 203 3.79 14.20 -9.37
N LEU A 204 3.63 13.04 -8.71
CA LEU A 204 2.58 12.81 -7.71
C LEU A 204 3.00 13.22 -6.29
N GLY A 205 4.25 13.58 -6.07
CA GLY A 205 4.81 13.84 -4.74
C GLY A 205 4.80 12.59 -3.84
N VAL A 206 5.08 11.41 -4.43
CA VAL A 206 5.08 10.13 -3.73
C VAL A 206 6.49 9.61 -3.59
N GLU A 207 6.85 9.21 -2.38
CA GLU A 207 8.15 8.65 -2.04
C GLU A 207 8.00 7.25 -1.43
N PHE A 208 8.99 6.39 -1.71
CA PHE A 208 9.10 5.06 -1.11
C PHE A 208 10.43 4.92 -0.37
N ASP A 209 10.41 4.18 0.73
CA ASP A 209 11.63 3.88 1.49
C ASP A 209 12.43 2.75 0.84
N ASN A 210 11.74 1.83 0.15
CA ASN A 210 12.38 0.77 -0.61
C ASN A 210 11.51 0.22 -1.75
N PHE A 211 12.17 -0.52 -2.67
CA PHE A 211 11.58 -1.20 -3.82
C PHE A 211 11.87 -2.71 -3.75
N ASN A 212 11.63 -3.32 -2.59
CA ASN A 212 11.81 -4.74 -2.36
C ASN A 212 10.64 -5.52 -2.99
N GLY A 213 10.79 -5.85 -4.27
CA GLY A 213 9.80 -6.57 -5.06
C GLY A 213 9.94 -8.09 -4.96
N GLU A 214 9.34 -8.77 -5.92
CA GLU A 214 9.34 -10.24 -6.02
C GLU A 214 10.76 -10.82 -6.05
N SER A 215 11.66 -10.21 -6.83
CA SER A 215 13.06 -10.66 -6.96
C SER A 215 13.84 -10.61 -5.65
N PHE A 216 13.55 -9.61 -4.80
CA PHE A 216 14.17 -9.54 -3.48
C PHE A 216 13.73 -10.70 -2.58
N HIS A 217 12.46 -11.09 -2.66
CA HIS A 217 11.90 -12.16 -1.82
C HIS A 217 12.24 -13.55 -2.31
N SER A 218 12.72 -13.70 -3.56
CA SER A 218 13.12 -15.01 -4.11
C SER A 218 14.15 -15.75 -3.27
N GLN A 219 15.02 -15.02 -2.57
CA GLN A 219 16.01 -15.59 -1.66
C GLN A 219 15.42 -16.31 -0.43
N PHE A 220 14.18 -16.03 -0.08
CA PHE A 220 13.48 -16.62 1.08
C PHE A 220 12.56 -17.78 0.70
N ILE A 221 12.46 -18.12 -0.59
CA ILE A 221 11.58 -19.21 -1.07
C ILE A 221 11.94 -20.54 -0.41
N GLY A 222 13.24 -20.84 -0.30
CA GLY A 222 13.70 -22.08 0.32
C GLY A 222 13.23 -22.21 1.77
N ASP A 223 13.43 -21.18 2.57
CA ASP A 223 13.03 -21.14 3.99
C ASP A 223 11.50 -21.24 4.13
N ALA A 224 10.76 -20.57 3.23
CA ALA A 224 9.29 -20.63 3.21
C ALA A 224 8.79 -22.03 2.89
N LEU A 225 9.36 -22.70 1.88
CA LEU A 225 9.02 -24.09 1.52
C LEU A 225 9.31 -25.05 2.67
N GLU A 226 10.47 -24.93 3.33
CA GLU A 226 10.81 -25.73 4.49
C GLU A 226 9.81 -25.52 5.65
N ALA A 227 9.40 -24.28 5.88
CA ALA A 227 8.44 -23.96 6.93
C ALA A 227 7.02 -24.53 6.63
N ILE A 228 6.63 -24.56 5.35
CA ILE A 228 5.35 -25.15 4.91
C ILE A 228 5.40 -26.66 5.02
N ASP A 229 6.51 -27.29 4.58
CA ASP A 229 6.71 -28.74 4.63
C ASP A 229 6.70 -29.26 6.08
N LYS A 230 7.37 -28.58 6.99
CA LYS A 230 7.35 -28.91 8.45
C LYS A 230 5.95 -28.90 9.06
N LYS A 231 5.00 -28.21 8.44
CA LYS A 231 3.59 -28.20 8.86
C LYS A 231 2.74 -29.25 8.16
N ASN A 232 3.34 -30.07 7.29
CA ASN A 232 2.66 -31.08 6.46
C ASN A 232 1.51 -30.48 5.63
N LEU A 233 1.73 -29.28 5.07
CA LEU A 233 0.73 -28.60 4.24
C LEU A 233 0.94 -28.82 2.74
N LEU A 234 2.06 -29.45 2.33
CA LEU A 234 2.35 -29.73 0.93
C LEU A 234 1.70 -31.06 0.51
N GLU A 235 0.98 -31.04 -0.59
CA GLU A 235 0.40 -32.21 -1.24
C GLU A 235 0.84 -32.26 -2.70
N GLU A 236 1.02 -33.47 -3.25
CA GLU A 236 1.29 -33.65 -4.67
C GLU A 236 -0.02 -33.85 -5.43
N SER A 237 -0.24 -33.04 -6.47
CA SER A 237 -1.40 -33.12 -7.34
C SER A 237 -0.98 -32.86 -8.77
N ASP A 238 -1.24 -33.83 -9.68
CA ASP A 238 -0.92 -33.79 -11.12
C ASP A 238 0.53 -33.38 -11.43
N GLY A 239 1.48 -33.88 -10.63
CA GLY A 239 2.92 -33.60 -10.76
C GLY A 239 3.32 -32.21 -10.29
N ALA A 240 2.47 -31.52 -9.54
CA ALA A 240 2.75 -30.27 -8.92
C ALA A 240 2.61 -30.36 -7.39
N MET A 241 3.37 -29.53 -6.67
CA MET A 241 3.20 -29.35 -5.23
C MET A 241 2.20 -28.24 -4.96
N ILE A 242 1.17 -28.54 -4.21
CA ILE A 242 0.08 -27.63 -3.87
C ILE A 242 -0.11 -27.54 -2.35
N ILE A 243 -0.79 -26.49 -1.90
CA ILE A 243 -1.45 -26.44 -0.60
C ILE A 243 -2.94 -26.53 -0.84
N ASN A 244 -3.57 -27.57 -0.28
CA ASN A 244 -5.01 -27.75 -0.36
C ASN A 244 -5.72 -26.78 0.60
N LEU A 245 -6.78 -26.11 0.09
CA LEU A 245 -7.61 -25.19 0.83
C LEU A 245 -9.10 -25.55 0.76
N ASP A 246 -9.41 -26.83 0.50
CA ASP A 246 -10.79 -27.30 0.35
C ASP A 246 -11.64 -27.03 1.59
N ASP A 247 -11.05 -27.11 2.78
CA ASP A 247 -11.74 -26.81 4.06
C ASP A 247 -12.21 -25.35 4.13
N GLU A 248 -11.56 -24.44 3.40
CA GLU A 248 -11.91 -23.04 3.31
C GLU A 248 -12.78 -22.70 2.08
N ASN A 249 -13.17 -23.71 1.29
CA ASN A 249 -13.85 -23.55 -0.01
C ASN A 249 -13.07 -22.65 -0.99
N LEU A 250 -11.75 -22.71 -0.97
CA LEU A 250 -10.86 -21.96 -1.85
C LEU A 250 -10.13 -22.94 -2.79
N PRO A 251 -9.74 -22.48 -3.98
CA PRO A 251 -8.91 -23.28 -4.88
C PRO A 251 -7.54 -23.54 -4.25
N PRO A 252 -6.90 -24.69 -4.57
CA PRO A 252 -5.56 -25.00 -4.07
C PRO A 252 -4.54 -23.97 -4.54
N VAL A 253 -3.55 -23.69 -3.69
CA VAL A 253 -2.43 -22.82 -4.04
C VAL A 253 -1.33 -23.64 -4.68
N LEU A 254 -1.00 -23.32 -5.94
CA LEU A 254 0.13 -23.93 -6.62
C LEU A 254 1.45 -23.40 -6.05
N ILE A 255 2.29 -24.27 -5.55
CA ILE A 255 3.58 -23.92 -4.94
C ILE A 255 4.73 -24.15 -5.93
N LYS A 256 4.75 -25.33 -6.56
CA LYS A 256 5.79 -25.70 -7.52
C LYS A 256 5.23 -26.71 -8.52
N LYS A 257 5.63 -26.55 -9.77
CA LYS A 257 5.37 -27.53 -10.83
C LYS A 257 6.67 -28.13 -11.35
#